data_f0e57f829ce49344ccbc9367f63ef86b
#
_entry.id   f0e57f829ce49344ccbc9367f63ef86b
#
_cell.length_a   1.000
_cell.length_b   1.000
_cell.length_c   1.000
_cell.angle_alpha   90.00
_cell.angle_beta   90.00
_cell.angle_gamma   90.00
#
_symmetry.space_group_name_H-M   'P 1'
#
loop_
_entity.id
_entity.type
_entity.pdbx_description
1 polymer ?
#
loop_
_entity_poly.entity_id
_entity_poly.type
_entity_poly.pdbx_seq_one_letter_code
_entity_poly.pdbx_strand_id
1 'polypeptide(L)'
;FFETIDGDATYGRLHSIISSVASIEEIAICEISKSGGTLETKLLSEYIGSTLEKILKKKPLRIVITGKWSQLEQSALLSNDIVFHLEEMVGGRFSVFSHVGLVPLYLGGYNIELLLQGASSAIEEFVLSPYTHAVSREALWIIDWLSHGRNWYLNFFFDISSVHIGRWFVQLFAESFGKENNPTYLFPVSATGTMDLHSIAQSVYAQSHPWLIEWLRCIPQEDNDVFREARDALYHGALQAAIDQWIPCRKTFIRRSEYDIAQWMQQKMMVIMLLSAICEVDAFDQPLVEMYKSR
;
A
#
# COMPACT_ATOMS: atom_id res chain seq x y z
N PHE A 1 3.99 7.29 9.15
CA PHE A 1 2.63 7.49 9.66
C PHE A 1 1.83 8.21 8.60
N PHE A 2 0.87 7.54 7.98
CA PHE A 2 -0.19 8.21 7.24
C PHE A 2 -1.31 8.48 8.23
N GLU A 3 -1.35 9.68 8.77
CA GLU A 3 -2.48 10.12 9.56
C GLU A 3 -3.42 10.90 8.64
N THR A 4 -4.67 10.53 8.64
CA THR A 4 -5.74 11.34 8.10
C THR A 4 -6.09 12.41 9.13
N ILE A 5 -6.64 13.55 8.72
CA ILE A 5 -7.19 14.54 9.63
C ILE A 5 -8.46 13.94 10.25
N ASP A 6 -8.30 13.25 11.36
CA ASP A 6 -9.36 12.51 12.07
C ASP A 6 -9.57 13.08 13.48
N GLY A 7 -9.66 14.37 13.56
CA GLY A 7 -10.05 15.08 14.77
C GLY A 7 -9.30 14.63 16.04
N ASP A 8 -10.06 14.27 17.06
CA ASP A 8 -9.55 13.92 18.39
C ASP A 8 -8.63 12.70 18.41
N ALA A 9 -8.85 11.72 17.51
CA ALA A 9 -8.03 10.51 17.43
C ALA A 9 -6.59 10.82 16.96
N THR A 10 -6.46 11.64 15.93
CA THR A 10 -5.15 12.12 15.44
C THR A 10 -4.45 12.93 16.51
N TYR A 11 -5.16 13.85 17.17
CA TYR A 11 -4.61 14.67 18.26
C TYR A 11 -4.09 13.80 19.42
N GLY A 12 -4.92 12.89 19.93
CA GLY A 12 -4.58 12.02 21.06
C GLY A 12 -3.35 11.14 20.76
N ARG A 13 -3.29 10.58 19.57
CA ARG A 13 -2.16 9.74 19.13
C ARG A 13 -0.87 10.53 18.97
N LEU A 14 -0.91 11.68 18.29
CA LEU A 14 0.25 12.56 18.14
C LEU A 14 0.75 13.06 19.50
N HIS A 15 -0.15 13.47 20.39
CA HIS A 15 0.21 13.90 21.73
C HIS A 15 0.88 12.78 22.53
N SER A 16 0.38 11.55 22.43
CA SER A 16 1.01 10.38 23.08
C SER A 16 2.43 10.13 22.57
N ILE A 17 2.62 10.16 21.24
CA ILE A 17 3.95 10.00 20.62
C ILE A 17 4.90 11.11 21.09
N ILE A 18 4.48 12.37 20.98
CA ILE A 18 5.30 13.52 21.36
C ILE A 18 5.68 13.47 22.84
N SER A 19 4.73 13.08 23.71
CA SER A 19 4.97 12.95 25.16
C SER A 19 5.92 11.82 25.54
N SER A 20 6.08 10.81 24.68
CA SER A 20 7.00 9.69 24.90
C SER A 20 8.44 9.98 24.50
N VAL A 21 8.68 11.12 23.81
CA VAL A 21 10.00 11.46 23.29
C VAL A 21 10.82 12.19 24.35
N ALA A 22 12.00 11.69 24.64
CA ALA A 22 12.91 12.28 25.64
C ALA A 22 13.79 13.38 25.05
N SER A 23 14.08 13.35 23.75
CA SER A 23 14.98 14.27 23.06
C SER A 23 14.52 14.61 21.66
N ILE A 24 14.79 15.83 21.20
CA ILE A 24 14.50 16.27 19.82
C ILE A 24 15.29 15.49 18.77
N GLU A 25 16.46 15.01 19.12
CA GLU A 25 17.34 14.22 18.27
C GLU A 25 16.74 12.84 17.90
N GLU A 26 15.71 12.40 18.63
CA GLU A 26 14.97 11.15 18.37
C GLU A 26 13.83 11.33 17.36
N ILE A 27 13.57 12.56 16.91
CA ILE A 27 12.45 12.88 16.03
C ILE A 27 12.94 13.45 14.72
N ALA A 28 12.42 12.90 13.63
CA ALA A 28 12.44 13.51 12.32
C ALA A 28 11.02 13.65 11.77
N ILE A 29 10.69 14.80 11.20
CA ILE A 29 9.44 15.02 10.46
C ILE A 29 9.73 14.75 8.99
N CYS A 30 9.08 13.73 8.43
CA CYS A 30 9.13 13.46 6.99
C CYS A 30 7.83 13.97 6.34
N GLU A 31 7.91 15.09 5.63
CA GLU A 31 6.78 15.71 4.96
C GLU A 31 6.80 15.37 3.46
N ILE A 32 5.74 14.73 2.99
CA ILE A 32 5.65 14.21 1.63
C ILE A 32 4.43 14.78 0.92
N SER A 33 4.67 15.59 -0.12
CA SER A 33 3.60 16.11 -0.98
C SER A 33 4.14 16.45 -2.35
N LYS A 34 3.65 15.81 -3.40
CA LYS A 34 4.12 16.03 -4.79
C LYS A 34 3.91 17.48 -5.25
N SER A 35 2.72 18.01 -5.04
CA SER A 35 2.37 19.40 -5.42
C SER A 35 2.81 20.43 -4.39
N GLY A 36 3.09 20.01 -3.15
CA GLY A 36 3.27 20.89 -2.00
C GLY A 36 1.97 21.58 -1.52
N GLY A 37 0.84 21.25 -2.15
CA GLY A 37 -0.47 21.85 -1.88
C GLY A 37 -1.47 20.94 -1.15
N THR A 38 -1.06 19.73 -0.73
CA THR A 38 -1.95 18.82 0.01
C THR A 38 -2.27 19.41 1.38
N LEU A 39 -3.54 19.79 1.58
CA LEU A 39 -4.00 20.50 2.77
C LEU A 39 -3.70 19.72 4.05
N GLU A 40 -4.01 18.44 4.08
CA GLU A 40 -3.80 17.54 5.21
C GLU A 40 -2.32 17.50 5.62
N THR A 41 -1.44 17.30 4.65
CA THR A 41 0.02 17.25 4.89
C THR A 41 0.51 18.54 5.50
N LYS A 42 0.08 19.69 4.96
CA LYS A 42 0.47 21.01 5.44
C LYS A 42 0.01 21.26 6.87
N LEU A 43 -1.27 21.05 7.16
CA LEU A 43 -1.84 21.26 8.49
C LEU A 43 -1.19 20.36 9.55
N LEU A 44 -0.97 19.08 9.24
CA LEU A 44 -0.31 18.15 10.15
C LEU A 44 1.15 18.54 10.40
N SER A 45 1.88 18.92 9.36
CA SER A 45 3.29 19.34 9.49
C SER A 45 3.43 20.59 10.35
N GLU A 46 2.61 21.61 10.11
CA GLU A 46 2.58 22.84 10.91
C GLU A 46 2.22 22.56 12.38
N TYR A 47 1.20 21.73 12.61
CA TYR A 47 0.77 21.37 13.97
C TYR A 47 1.85 20.60 14.73
N ILE A 48 2.41 19.55 14.12
CA ILE A 48 3.46 18.71 14.72
C ILE A 48 4.71 19.55 15.00
N GLY A 49 5.18 20.32 14.01
CA GLY A 49 6.36 21.15 14.12
C GLY A 49 6.24 22.18 15.25
N SER A 50 5.12 22.92 15.30
CA SER A 50 4.88 23.93 16.34
C SER A 50 4.72 23.31 17.74
N THR A 51 4.14 22.12 17.84
CA THR A 51 3.96 21.42 19.11
C THR A 51 5.30 20.92 19.65
N LEU A 52 6.11 20.30 18.80
CA LEU A 52 7.46 19.85 19.17
C LEU A 52 8.37 21.02 19.58
N GLU A 53 8.34 22.11 18.83
CA GLU A 53 9.13 23.31 19.16
C GLU A 53 8.74 23.90 20.52
N LYS A 54 7.45 23.91 20.86
CA LYS A 54 6.96 24.36 22.17
C LYS A 54 7.42 23.47 23.31
N ILE A 55 7.37 22.14 23.13
CA ILE A 55 7.70 21.16 24.17
C ILE A 55 9.22 21.03 24.34
N LEU A 56 9.94 20.85 23.24
CA LEU A 56 11.37 20.53 23.25
C LEU A 56 12.29 21.73 23.10
N LYS A 57 11.72 22.93 22.86
CA LYS A 57 12.44 24.21 22.71
C LYS A 57 13.49 24.25 21.58
N LYS A 58 13.39 23.30 20.64
CA LYS A 58 14.23 23.20 19.45
C LYS A 58 13.38 22.80 18.25
N LYS A 59 13.82 23.14 17.05
CA LYS A 59 13.19 22.64 15.82
C LYS A 59 13.59 21.17 15.58
N PRO A 60 12.62 20.30 15.23
CA PRO A 60 12.93 18.93 14.83
C PRO A 60 13.64 18.91 13.47
N LEU A 61 14.38 17.83 13.20
CA LEU A 61 14.87 17.56 11.87
C LEU A 61 13.68 17.44 10.92
N ARG A 62 13.70 18.18 9.82
CA ARG A 62 12.65 18.10 8.79
C ARG A 62 13.24 17.63 7.48
N ILE A 63 12.59 16.61 6.92
CA ILE A 63 12.91 16.02 5.63
C ILE A 63 11.69 16.21 4.74
N VAL A 64 11.88 16.88 3.63
CA VAL A 64 10.82 17.20 2.68
C VAL A 64 11.02 16.40 1.40
N ILE A 65 9.96 15.70 0.97
CA ILE A 65 9.95 14.93 -0.28
C ILE A 65 8.85 15.51 -1.15
N THR A 66 9.24 16.21 -2.22
CA THR A 66 8.31 17.01 -3.01
C THR A 66 8.72 17.09 -4.49
N GLY A 67 7.81 17.54 -5.34
CA GLY A 67 8.14 17.86 -6.73
C GLY A 67 9.02 19.10 -6.85
N LYS A 68 9.85 19.15 -7.89
CA LYS A 68 10.67 20.33 -8.21
C LYS A 68 9.78 21.58 -8.41
N TRP A 69 10.26 22.71 -7.93
CA TRP A 69 9.62 24.02 -8.05
C TRP A 69 8.30 24.16 -7.27
N SER A 70 7.98 23.21 -6.37
CA SER A 70 6.82 23.32 -5.51
C SER A 70 6.99 24.41 -4.45
N GLN A 71 5.88 24.93 -3.91
CA GLN A 71 5.92 25.86 -2.79
C GLN A 71 6.58 25.24 -1.56
N LEU A 72 6.36 23.95 -1.36
CA LEU A 72 6.95 23.19 -0.26
C LEU A 72 8.47 23.12 -0.38
N GLU A 73 9.01 22.87 -1.59
CA GLU A 73 10.45 22.93 -1.84
C GLU A 73 11.04 24.29 -1.49
N GLN A 74 10.41 25.36 -1.99
CA GLN A 74 10.91 26.72 -1.74
C GLN A 74 10.95 27.05 -0.24
N SER A 75 9.91 26.68 0.51
CA SER A 75 9.87 26.90 1.95
C SER A 75 10.91 26.06 2.70
N ALA A 76 11.13 24.82 2.28
CA ALA A 76 12.10 23.90 2.87
C ALA A 76 13.54 24.40 2.67
N LEU A 77 13.88 24.88 1.47
CA LEU A 77 15.19 25.45 1.17
C LEU A 77 15.48 26.70 1.99
N LEU A 78 14.48 27.58 2.18
CA LEU A 78 14.61 28.75 3.04
C LEU A 78 14.82 28.40 4.52
N SER A 79 14.28 27.26 4.96
CA SER A 79 14.42 26.73 6.32
C SER A 79 15.66 25.86 6.52
N ASN A 80 16.46 25.65 5.47
CA ASN A 80 17.62 24.74 5.46
C ASN A 80 17.27 23.29 5.82
N ASP A 81 16.08 22.83 5.38
CA ASP A 81 15.62 21.46 5.56
C ASP A 81 16.28 20.52 4.54
N ILE A 82 16.24 19.21 4.80
CA ILE A 82 16.69 18.20 3.83
C ILE A 82 15.61 18.00 2.78
N VAL A 83 15.94 18.16 1.50
CA VAL A 83 14.98 18.05 0.40
C VAL A 83 15.35 16.89 -0.53
N PHE A 84 14.37 16.02 -0.80
CA PHE A 84 14.42 15.03 -1.87
C PHE A 84 13.35 15.33 -2.92
N HIS A 85 13.69 15.08 -4.17
CA HIS A 85 12.75 15.30 -5.26
C HIS A 85 11.99 14.02 -5.63
N LEU A 86 10.72 14.20 -5.92
CA LEU A 86 9.87 13.18 -6.53
C LEU A 86 10.03 13.18 -8.05
N GLU A 87 10.12 11.99 -8.61
CA GLU A 87 10.06 11.84 -10.07
C GLU A 87 8.67 12.24 -10.60
N GLU A 88 8.67 13.10 -11.60
CA GLU A 88 7.46 13.73 -12.12
C GLU A 88 6.44 12.71 -12.66
N MET A 89 6.94 11.65 -13.31
CA MET A 89 6.14 10.60 -13.93
C MET A 89 5.67 9.52 -12.97
N VAL A 90 6.15 9.51 -11.72
CA VAL A 90 5.77 8.48 -10.73
C VAL A 90 4.56 8.94 -9.93
N GLY A 91 3.44 8.24 -10.10
CA GLY A 91 2.23 8.43 -9.28
C GLY A 91 2.39 7.85 -7.87
N GLY A 92 1.61 8.38 -6.89
CA GLY A 92 1.72 7.97 -5.48
C GLY A 92 1.65 6.46 -5.25
N ARG A 93 0.73 5.77 -5.90
CA ARG A 93 0.53 4.31 -5.76
C ARG A 93 1.70 3.45 -6.28
N PHE A 94 2.56 4.02 -7.13
CA PHE A 94 3.77 3.39 -7.67
C PHE A 94 5.06 3.86 -6.97
N SER A 95 4.97 4.73 -5.97
CA SER A 95 6.12 5.45 -5.43
C SER A 95 6.84 4.78 -4.26
N VAL A 96 6.42 3.58 -3.85
CA VAL A 96 6.99 2.89 -2.66
C VAL A 96 8.50 2.63 -2.78
N PHE A 97 9.03 2.41 -3.98
CA PHE A 97 10.46 2.23 -4.25
C PHE A 97 11.17 3.52 -4.70
N SER A 98 10.56 4.67 -4.48
CA SER A 98 11.17 5.99 -4.62
C SER A 98 11.50 6.59 -3.25
N HIS A 99 12.02 7.83 -3.22
CA HIS A 99 12.25 8.55 -1.96
C HIS A 99 11.02 8.58 -1.04
N VAL A 100 9.79 8.55 -1.61
CA VAL A 100 8.52 8.54 -0.85
C VAL A 100 8.41 7.37 0.12
N GLY A 101 8.78 6.18 -0.31
CA GLY A 101 8.76 4.99 0.54
C GLY A 101 10.10 4.73 1.23
N LEU A 102 11.21 4.87 0.49
CA LEU A 102 12.53 4.46 1.00
C LEU A 102 13.03 5.33 2.15
N VAL A 103 12.83 6.65 2.11
CA VAL A 103 13.30 7.55 3.18
C VAL A 103 12.61 7.26 4.52
N PRO A 104 11.26 7.24 4.62
CA PRO A 104 10.61 6.93 5.88
C PRO A 104 10.88 5.49 6.36
N LEU A 105 11.01 4.52 5.45
CA LEU A 105 11.36 3.14 5.82
C LEU A 105 12.79 3.06 6.38
N TYR A 106 13.75 3.75 5.76
CA TYR A 106 15.12 3.83 6.27
C TYR A 106 15.16 4.44 7.67
N LEU A 107 14.46 5.56 7.89
CA LEU A 107 14.34 6.18 9.20
C LEU A 107 13.66 5.28 10.24
N GLY A 108 12.76 4.41 9.79
CA GLY A 108 12.10 3.39 10.60
C GLY A 108 12.96 2.15 10.88
N GLY A 109 14.21 2.12 10.40
CA GLY A 109 15.15 1.01 10.65
C GLY A 109 14.98 -0.20 9.72
N TYR A 110 14.22 -0.07 8.64
CA TYR A 110 14.06 -1.14 7.64
C TYR A 110 15.27 -1.22 6.72
N ASN A 111 15.58 -2.43 6.26
CA ASN A 111 16.66 -2.65 5.29
C ASN A 111 16.19 -2.32 3.87
N ILE A 112 16.45 -1.08 3.42
CA ILE A 112 16.04 -0.61 2.10
C ILE A 112 16.80 -1.29 0.95
N GLU A 113 17.99 -1.83 1.19
CA GLU A 113 18.74 -2.58 0.17
C GLU A 113 18.03 -3.90 -0.14
N LEU A 114 17.57 -4.63 0.88
CA LEU A 114 16.77 -5.84 0.70
C LEU A 114 15.43 -5.55 0.02
N LEU A 115 14.79 -4.42 0.33
CA LEU A 115 13.57 -3.97 -0.37
C LEU A 115 13.84 -3.80 -1.87
N LEU A 116 14.90 -3.07 -2.23
CA LEU A 116 15.26 -2.83 -3.62
C LEU A 116 15.67 -4.11 -4.35
N GLN A 117 16.40 -5.00 -3.68
CA GLN A 117 16.76 -6.31 -4.23
C GLN A 117 15.52 -7.15 -4.53
N GLY A 118 14.54 -7.20 -3.62
CA GLY A 118 13.29 -7.93 -3.83
C GLY A 118 12.49 -7.38 -5.02
N ALA A 119 12.39 -6.06 -5.12
CA ALA A 119 11.71 -5.42 -6.26
C ALA A 119 12.44 -5.68 -7.59
N SER A 120 13.77 -5.58 -7.63
CA SER A 120 14.58 -5.86 -8.82
C SER A 120 14.47 -7.31 -9.25
N SER A 121 14.52 -8.25 -8.31
CA SER A 121 14.36 -9.69 -8.59
C SER A 121 13.03 -9.99 -9.28
N ALA A 122 11.93 -9.37 -8.85
CA ALA A 122 10.63 -9.53 -9.51
C ALA A 122 10.66 -9.12 -11.00
N ILE A 123 11.36 -8.03 -11.32
CA ILE A 123 11.50 -7.55 -12.69
C ILE A 123 12.40 -8.50 -13.51
N GLU A 124 13.55 -8.87 -12.96
CA GLU A 124 14.51 -9.76 -13.62
C GLU A 124 13.88 -11.13 -13.95
N GLU A 125 13.20 -11.74 -12.98
CA GLU A 125 12.51 -13.01 -13.17
C GLU A 125 11.42 -12.92 -14.24
N PHE A 126 10.67 -11.82 -14.26
CA PHE A 126 9.65 -11.56 -15.28
C PHE A 126 10.28 -11.44 -16.68
N VAL A 127 11.36 -10.66 -16.81
CA VAL A 127 12.05 -10.48 -18.11
C VAL A 127 12.62 -11.80 -18.65
N LEU A 128 13.13 -12.66 -17.76
CA LEU A 128 13.69 -13.97 -18.13
C LEU A 128 12.62 -14.97 -18.58
N SER A 129 11.41 -14.88 -18.03
CA SER A 129 10.35 -15.87 -18.29
C SER A 129 8.95 -15.26 -18.35
N PRO A 130 8.69 -14.27 -19.22
CA PRO A 130 7.48 -13.45 -19.17
C PRO A 130 6.17 -14.26 -19.32
N TYR A 131 6.18 -15.32 -20.12
CA TYR A 131 4.96 -16.11 -20.38
C TYR A 131 4.58 -17.06 -19.23
N THR A 132 5.53 -17.48 -18.41
CA THR A 132 5.32 -18.43 -17.32
C THR A 132 5.45 -17.81 -15.93
N HIS A 133 5.81 -16.54 -15.86
CA HIS A 133 5.97 -15.84 -14.60
C HIS A 133 4.64 -15.67 -13.84
N ALA A 134 4.73 -15.54 -12.52
CA ALA A 134 3.57 -15.37 -11.64
C ALA A 134 2.72 -14.14 -12.02
N VAL A 135 3.34 -13.06 -12.45
CA VAL A 135 2.67 -11.84 -12.95
C VAL A 135 1.74 -12.13 -14.13
N SER A 136 2.24 -12.80 -15.16
CA SER A 136 1.41 -13.11 -16.33
C SER A 136 0.31 -14.12 -16.01
N ARG A 137 0.62 -15.11 -15.18
CA ARG A 137 -0.40 -16.08 -14.75
C ARG A 137 -1.51 -15.42 -13.94
N GLU A 138 -1.18 -14.46 -13.08
CA GLU A 138 -2.17 -13.71 -12.32
C GLU A 138 -3.00 -12.79 -13.22
N ALA A 139 -2.37 -12.05 -14.11
CA ALA A 139 -3.08 -11.17 -15.05
C ALA A 139 -4.06 -11.95 -15.93
N LEU A 140 -3.60 -13.07 -16.50
CA LEU A 140 -4.46 -13.95 -17.31
C LEU A 140 -5.59 -14.58 -16.51
N TRP A 141 -5.33 -14.99 -15.27
CA TRP A 141 -6.35 -15.52 -14.36
C TRP A 141 -7.43 -14.47 -14.05
N ILE A 142 -7.04 -13.22 -13.79
CA ILE A 142 -7.98 -12.13 -13.55
C ILE A 142 -8.82 -11.86 -14.81
N ILE A 143 -8.20 -11.77 -16.00
CA ILE A 143 -8.91 -11.52 -17.27
C ILE A 143 -9.90 -12.64 -17.60
N ASP A 144 -9.49 -13.88 -17.42
CA ASP A 144 -10.37 -15.03 -17.65
C ASP A 144 -11.64 -14.92 -16.80
N TRP A 145 -11.51 -14.64 -15.51
CA TRP A 145 -12.65 -14.51 -14.62
C TRP A 145 -13.46 -13.23 -14.84
N LEU A 146 -12.82 -12.12 -15.26
CA LEU A 146 -13.53 -10.91 -15.68
C LEU A 146 -14.44 -11.22 -16.88
N SER A 147 -14.01 -12.03 -17.83
CA SER A 147 -14.83 -12.47 -18.98
C SER A 147 -16.05 -13.28 -18.56
N HIS A 148 -16.01 -13.90 -17.38
CA HIS A 148 -17.12 -14.63 -16.76
C HIS A 148 -17.95 -13.76 -15.79
N GLY A 149 -17.77 -12.44 -15.80
CA GLY A 149 -18.52 -11.48 -14.98
C GLY A 149 -18.10 -11.42 -13.52
N ARG A 150 -16.92 -11.98 -13.15
CA ARG A 150 -16.39 -11.89 -11.80
C ARG A 150 -15.42 -10.72 -11.72
N ASN A 151 -15.82 -9.69 -11.03
CA ASN A 151 -15.14 -8.39 -11.06
C ASN A 151 -14.85 -7.78 -9.69
N TRP A 152 -15.01 -8.54 -8.62
CA TRP A 152 -14.62 -8.14 -7.27
C TRP A 152 -13.39 -8.94 -6.85
N TYR A 153 -12.24 -8.28 -6.77
CA TYR A 153 -10.98 -8.91 -6.44
C TYR A 153 -10.62 -8.68 -4.98
N LEU A 154 -10.88 -9.71 -4.16
CA LEU A 154 -10.61 -9.69 -2.73
C LEU A 154 -9.20 -10.23 -2.46
N ASN A 155 -8.35 -9.41 -1.89
CA ASN A 155 -7.08 -9.82 -1.32
C ASN A 155 -7.25 -10.06 0.17
N PHE A 156 -7.23 -11.32 0.58
CA PHE A 156 -7.47 -11.72 1.96
C PHE A 156 -6.13 -12.02 2.66
N PHE A 157 -5.64 -11.06 3.45
CA PHE A 157 -4.39 -11.18 4.17
C PHE A 157 -4.59 -11.90 5.51
N PHE A 158 -3.94 -13.03 5.70
CA PHE A 158 -3.95 -13.74 6.99
C PHE A 158 -2.81 -13.27 7.90
N ASP A 159 -2.72 -11.95 8.07
CA ASP A 159 -1.81 -11.28 9.00
C ASP A 159 -2.28 -9.84 9.25
N ILE A 160 -2.56 -9.52 10.51
CA ILE A 160 -3.03 -8.17 10.91
C ILE A 160 -1.99 -7.07 10.58
N SER A 161 -0.70 -7.39 10.58
CA SER A 161 0.34 -6.42 10.22
C SER A 161 0.29 -6.01 8.74
N SER A 162 -0.41 -6.76 7.90
CA SER A 162 -0.54 -6.49 6.46
C SER A 162 -1.68 -5.52 6.10
N VAL A 163 -2.42 -5.00 7.08
CA VAL A 163 -3.57 -4.11 6.82
C VAL A 163 -3.22 -2.90 5.94
N HIS A 164 -2.06 -2.31 6.13
CA HIS A 164 -1.61 -1.14 5.33
C HIS A 164 -1.17 -1.54 3.93
N ILE A 165 -0.59 -2.73 3.77
CA ILE A 165 -0.26 -3.29 2.45
C ILE A 165 -1.56 -3.57 1.68
N GLY A 166 -2.59 -4.07 2.37
CA GLY A 166 -3.91 -4.25 1.79
C GLY A 166 -4.56 -2.95 1.30
N ARG A 167 -4.43 -1.86 2.06
CA ARG A 167 -4.90 -0.52 1.64
C ARG A 167 -4.13 -0.01 0.41
N TRP A 168 -2.82 -0.19 0.37
CA TRP A 168 -2.01 0.12 -0.81
C TRP A 168 -2.45 -0.71 -2.03
N PHE A 169 -2.69 -2.01 -1.87
CA PHE A 169 -3.21 -2.86 -2.93
C PHE A 169 -4.53 -2.33 -3.50
N VAL A 170 -5.47 -1.95 -2.64
CA VAL A 170 -6.75 -1.37 -3.07
C VAL A 170 -6.52 -0.10 -3.87
N GLN A 171 -5.68 0.83 -3.39
CA GLN A 171 -5.36 2.06 -4.12
C GLN A 171 -4.70 1.75 -5.47
N LEU A 172 -3.71 0.84 -5.48
CA LEU A 172 -3.00 0.47 -6.70
C LEU A 172 -3.95 -0.01 -7.79
N PHE A 173 -4.84 -0.94 -7.46
CA PHE A 173 -5.76 -1.51 -8.44
C PHE A 173 -6.93 -0.57 -8.78
N ALA A 174 -7.53 0.10 -7.80
CA ALA A 174 -8.66 1.00 -8.03
C ALA A 174 -8.28 2.20 -8.91
N GLU A 175 -7.21 2.91 -8.59
CA GLU A 175 -6.79 4.09 -9.36
C GLU A 175 -6.20 3.74 -10.73
N SER A 176 -5.56 2.57 -10.87
CA SER A 176 -4.96 2.18 -12.14
C SER A 176 -5.97 1.59 -13.13
N PHE A 177 -6.98 0.86 -12.65
CA PHE A 177 -7.91 0.12 -13.50
C PHE A 177 -9.34 0.67 -13.48
N GLY A 178 -9.73 1.44 -12.45
CA GLY A 178 -11.03 2.09 -12.34
C GLY A 178 -11.12 3.33 -13.22
N LYS A 179 -11.37 3.14 -14.52
CA LYS A 179 -11.44 4.21 -15.51
C LYS A 179 -12.87 4.40 -16.02
N GLU A 180 -13.19 5.66 -16.32
CA GLU A 180 -14.40 5.98 -17.05
C GLU A 180 -14.38 5.29 -18.42
N ASN A 181 -15.52 4.72 -18.81
CA ASN A 181 -15.66 3.99 -20.08
C ASN A 181 -14.85 2.68 -20.20
N ASN A 182 -14.27 2.19 -19.11
CA ASN A 182 -13.70 0.85 -19.10
C ASN A 182 -14.85 -0.19 -18.92
N PRO A 183 -15.20 -0.95 -19.96
CA PRO A 183 -16.26 -1.95 -19.84
C PRO A 183 -15.88 -3.11 -18.94
N THR A 184 -14.60 -3.27 -18.70
CA THR A 184 -14.01 -4.33 -17.88
C THR A 184 -13.52 -3.71 -16.57
N TYR A 185 -14.42 -3.47 -15.61
CA TYR A 185 -14.00 -2.94 -14.32
C TYR A 185 -13.64 -4.04 -13.32
N LEU A 186 -12.65 -3.77 -12.49
CA LEU A 186 -12.25 -4.62 -11.37
C LEU A 186 -12.35 -3.81 -10.08
N PHE A 187 -13.14 -4.31 -9.13
CA PHE A 187 -13.29 -3.66 -7.83
C PHE A 187 -12.39 -4.34 -6.80
N PRO A 188 -11.27 -3.73 -6.41
CA PRO A 188 -10.37 -4.30 -5.44
C PRO A 188 -10.91 -4.16 -4.02
N VAL A 189 -10.80 -5.23 -3.25
CA VAL A 189 -11.16 -5.26 -1.83
C VAL A 189 -10.00 -5.86 -1.05
N SER A 190 -9.75 -5.37 0.15
CA SER A 190 -8.78 -5.96 1.06
C SER A 190 -9.47 -6.35 2.37
N ALA A 191 -9.16 -7.52 2.87
CA ALA A 191 -9.63 -8.03 4.15
C ALA A 191 -8.46 -8.64 4.93
N THR A 192 -8.59 -8.67 6.25
CA THR A 192 -7.55 -9.16 7.16
C THR A 192 -8.08 -10.32 8.02
N GLY A 193 -7.51 -11.49 7.85
CA GLY A 193 -7.81 -12.65 8.72
C GLY A 193 -7.07 -12.52 10.06
N THR A 194 -7.64 -12.93 11.15
CA THR A 194 -8.93 -13.65 11.29
C THR A 194 -10.12 -12.70 11.49
N MET A 195 -9.88 -11.42 11.67
CA MET A 195 -10.89 -10.41 12.02
C MET A 195 -12.03 -10.34 11.00
N ASP A 196 -11.69 -10.25 9.74
CA ASP A 196 -12.70 -10.08 8.68
C ASP A 196 -13.40 -11.38 8.27
N LEU A 197 -12.99 -12.52 8.80
CA LEU A 197 -13.83 -13.73 8.74
C LEU A 197 -15.13 -13.55 9.53
N HIS A 198 -15.13 -12.70 10.56
CA HIS A 198 -16.30 -12.39 11.38
C HIS A 198 -17.13 -11.19 10.84
N SER A 199 -16.71 -10.60 9.72
CA SER A 199 -17.41 -9.46 9.10
C SER A 199 -17.86 -9.78 7.69
N ILE A 200 -16.97 -9.79 6.70
CA ILE A 200 -17.35 -9.89 5.28
C ILE A 200 -17.56 -11.33 4.79
N ALA A 201 -16.99 -12.34 5.47
CA ALA A 201 -17.01 -13.71 4.98
C ALA A 201 -18.44 -14.25 4.76
N GLN A 202 -19.39 -13.88 5.63
CA GLN A 202 -20.80 -14.26 5.46
C GLN A 202 -21.34 -13.81 4.10
N SER A 203 -21.08 -12.56 3.69
CA SER A 203 -21.53 -12.02 2.41
C SER A 203 -20.78 -12.64 1.22
N VAL A 204 -19.48 -12.89 1.38
CA VAL A 204 -18.65 -13.52 0.36
C VAL A 204 -19.12 -14.94 0.05
N TYR A 205 -19.39 -15.75 1.09
CA TYR A 205 -19.84 -17.14 0.90
C TYR A 205 -21.31 -17.22 0.50
N ALA A 206 -22.18 -16.32 0.96
CA ALA A 206 -23.58 -16.29 0.59
C ALA A 206 -23.80 -15.89 -0.87
N GLN A 207 -22.92 -15.06 -1.42
CA GLN A 207 -22.97 -14.61 -2.81
C GLN A 207 -21.63 -14.85 -3.47
N SER A 208 -21.38 -16.10 -3.87
CA SER A 208 -20.11 -16.51 -4.47
C SER A 208 -19.73 -15.76 -5.74
N HIS A 209 -20.69 -15.21 -6.44
CA HIS A 209 -20.52 -14.26 -7.53
C HIS A 209 -20.75 -12.84 -6.97
N PRO A 210 -19.89 -11.84 -7.23
CA PRO A 210 -18.88 -11.76 -8.31
C PRO A 210 -17.40 -11.89 -7.85
N TRP A 211 -17.11 -12.64 -6.82
CA TRP A 211 -15.81 -12.67 -6.17
C TRP A 211 -14.73 -13.45 -6.93
N LEU A 212 -13.50 -12.91 -6.87
CA LEU A 212 -12.20 -13.56 -7.06
C LEU A 212 -11.42 -13.38 -5.77
N ILE A 213 -10.80 -14.42 -5.22
CA ILE A 213 -10.08 -14.29 -3.96
C ILE A 213 -8.63 -14.73 -4.11
N GLU A 214 -7.71 -13.84 -3.73
CA GLU A 214 -6.34 -14.19 -3.41
C GLU A 214 -6.18 -14.34 -1.90
N TRP A 215 -5.92 -15.56 -1.47
CA TRP A 215 -5.62 -15.92 -0.10
C TRP A 215 -4.14 -15.72 0.16
N LEU A 216 -3.78 -14.68 0.89
CA LEU A 216 -2.41 -14.28 1.11
C LEU A 216 -2.01 -14.55 2.55
N ARG A 217 -0.94 -15.30 2.72
CA ARG A 217 -0.39 -15.61 4.03
C ARG A 217 1.03 -15.09 4.15
N CYS A 218 1.24 -14.21 5.12
CA CYS A 218 2.56 -13.78 5.53
C CYS A 218 3.12 -14.76 6.57
N ILE A 219 4.24 -15.40 6.23
CA ILE A 219 4.91 -16.37 7.10
C ILE A 219 5.98 -15.63 7.90
N PRO A 220 5.91 -15.62 9.26
CA PRO A 220 6.97 -15.04 10.07
C PRO A 220 8.33 -15.70 9.81
N GLN A 221 9.42 -14.97 9.97
CA GLN A 221 10.77 -15.53 9.87
C GLN A 221 11.10 -16.46 11.04
N GLU A 222 10.58 -16.14 12.22
CA GLU A 222 10.78 -16.93 13.43
C GLU A 222 9.47 -17.63 13.83
N ASP A 223 9.59 -18.87 14.28
CA ASP A 223 8.45 -19.75 14.59
C ASP A 223 8.02 -19.67 16.06
N ASN A 224 7.88 -18.44 16.57
CA ASN A 224 7.47 -18.19 17.97
C ASN A 224 5.96 -17.93 18.13
N ASP A 225 5.16 -18.31 17.14
CA ASP A 225 3.73 -18.01 17.13
C ASP A 225 2.91 -19.12 17.80
N VAL A 226 2.55 -18.89 19.05
CA VAL A 226 1.71 -19.78 19.85
C VAL A 226 0.34 -20.07 19.20
N PHE A 227 -0.14 -19.15 18.35
CA PHE A 227 -1.44 -19.29 17.68
C PHE A 227 -1.31 -19.79 16.23
N ARG A 228 -0.13 -20.22 15.83
CA ARG A 228 0.13 -20.64 14.43
C ARG A 228 -0.83 -21.72 13.96
N GLU A 229 -0.94 -22.82 14.73
CA GLU A 229 -1.80 -23.94 14.34
C GLU A 229 -3.26 -23.54 14.19
N ALA A 230 -3.77 -22.73 15.13
CA ALA A 230 -5.14 -22.22 15.08
C ALA A 230 -5.37 -21.31 13.88
N ARG A 231 -4.42 -20.41 13.59
CA ARG A 231 -4.50 -19.52 12.43
C ARG A 231 -4.40 -20.28 11.12
N ASP A 232 -3.57 -21.33 11.06
CA ASP A 232 -3.46 -22.20 9.90
C ASP A 232 -4.75 -22.98 9.66
N ALA A 233 -5.35 -23.51 10.71
CA ALA A 233 -6.64 -24.19 10.61
C ALA A 233 -7.74 -23.26 10.10
N LEU A 234 -7.80 -22.00 10.60
CA LEU A 234 -8.74 -20.99 10.14
C LEU A 234 -8.50 -20.60 8.67
N TYR A 235 -7.23 -20.43 8.28
CA TYR A 235 -6.87 -20.15 6.89
C TYR A 235 -7.34 -21.27 5.96
N HIS A 236 -7.03 -22.51 6.30
CA HIS A 236 -7.42 -23.67 5.47
C HIS A 236 -8.94 -23.87 5.46
N GLY A 237 -9.62 -23.69 6.58
CA GLY A 237 -11.07 -23.76 6.67
C GLY A 237 -11.77 -22.70 5.83
N ALA A 238 -11.31 -21.46 5.92
CA ALA A 238 -11.87 -20.35 5.14
C ALA A 238 -11.64 -20.52 3.62
N LEU A 239 -10.44 -20.93 3.23
CA LEU A 239 -10.12 -21.24 1.84
C LEU A 239 -10.98 -22.40 1.31
N GLN A 240 -11.15 -23.48 2.08
CA GLN A 240 -11.96 -24.62 1.68
C GLN A 240 -13.42 -24.21 1.52
N ALA A 241 -13.95 -23.41 2.45
CA ALA A 241 -15.31 -22.87 2.35
C ALA A 241 -15.52 -22.05 1.06
N ALA A 242 -14.55 -21.26 0.64
CA ALA A 242 -14.62 -20.52 -0.62
C ALA A 242 -14.61 -21.47 -1.84
N ILE A 243 -13.77 -22.49 -1.82
CA ILE A 243 -13.70 -23.51 -2.88
C ILE A 243 -15.03 -24.26 -2.99
N ASP A 244 -15.63 -24.65 -1.87
CA ASP A 244 -16.90 -25.36 -1.82
C ASP A 244 -18.07 -24.51 -2.37
N GLN A 245 -17.93 -23.18 -2.31
CA GLN A 245 -18.85 -22.23 -2.92
C GLN A 245 -18.50 -21.86 -4.38
N TRP A 246 -17.57 -22.59 -5.00
CA TRP A 246 -17.12 -22.35 -6.38
C TRP A 246 -16.58 -20.93 -6.62
N ILE A 247 -16.01 -20.31 -5.59
CA ILE A 247 -15.32 -19.03 -5.72
C ILE A 247 -13.92 -19.27 -6.26
N PRO A 248 -13.51 -18.62 -7.36
CA PRO A 248 -12.15 -18.70 -7.86
C PRO A 248 -11.14 -18.21 -6.83
N CYS A 249 -10.23 -19.08 -6.46
CA CYS A 249 -9.23 -18.84 -5.44
C CYS A 249 -7.82 -19.04 -5.96
N ARG A 250 -6.91 -18.19 -5.54
CA ARG A 250 -5.47 -18.42 -5.64
C ARG A 250 -4.81 -18.28 -4.26
N LYS A 251 -3.66 -18.90 -4.10
CA LYS A 251 -2.90 -18.90 -2.85
C LYS A 251 -1.57 -18.21 -3.08
N THR A 252 -1.21 -17.30 -2.17
CA THR A 252 0.08 -16.62 -2.18
C THR A 252 0.70 -16.71 -0.80
N PHE A 253 1.96 -17.14 -0.76
CA PHE A 253 2.75 -17.21 0.47
C PHE A 253 3.90 -16.22 0.37
N ILE A 254 4.03 -15.36 1.36
CA ILE A 254 5.08 -14.36 1.44
C ILE A 254 5.80 -14.55 2.78
N ARG A 255 7.12 -14.63 2.78
CA ARG A 255 7.87 -14.53 4.04
C ARG A 255 7.80 -13.08 4.52
N ARG A 256 7.77 -12.89 5.82
CA ARG A 256 7.80 -11.55 6.41
C ARG A 256 9.25 -11.03 6.42
N SER A 257 9.75 -10.68 5.24
CA SER A 257 11.04 -10.04 5.05
C SER A 257 10.86 -8.84 4.12
N GLU A 258 11.76 -7.87 4.20
CA GLU A 258 11.79 -6.72 3.30
C GLU A 258 11.87 -7.17 1.84
N TYR A 259 12.69 -8.18 1.56
CA TYR A 259 12.87 -8.74 0.22
C TYR A 259 11.56 -9.32 -0.33
N ASP A 260 10.93 -10.26 0.39
CA ASP A 260 9.76 -10.99 -0.13
C ASP A 260 8.53 -10.07 -0.24
N ILE A 261 8.36 -9.12 0.71
CA ILE A 261 7.27 -8.14 0.65
C ILE A 261 7.46 -7.21 -0.55
N ALA A 262 8.68 -6.72 -0.78
CA ALA A 262 8.97 -5.85 -1.90
C ALA A 262 8.85 -6.58 -3.25
N GLN A 263 9.29 -7.84 -3.33
CA GLN A 263 9.10 -8.67 -4.52
C GLN A 263 7.61 -8.81 -4.85
N TRP A 264 6.78 -9.12 -3.87
CA TRP A 264 5.32 -9.23 -4.06
C TRP A 264 4.70 -7.88 -4.46
N MET A 265 5.08 -6.77 -3.83
CA MET A 265 4.57 -5.44 -4.20
C MET A 265 4.93 -5.09 -5.63
N GLN A 266 6.16 -5.34 -6.05
CA GLN A 266 6.59 -5.11 -7.43
C GLN A 266 5.83 -6.01 -8.42
N GLN A 267 5.59 -7.27 -8.07
CA GLN A 267 4.77 -8.16 -8.90
C GLN A 267 3.34 -7.61 -9.06
N LYS A 268 2.70 -7.08 -7.99
CA LYS A 268 1.37 -6.48 -8.10
C LYS A 268 1.35 -5.23 -8.98
N MET A 269 2.39 -4.38 -8.93
CA MET A 269 2.53 -3.27 -9.86
C MET A 269 2.60 -3.77 -11.32
N MET A 270 3.38 -4.80 -11.59
CA MET A 270 3.49 -5.37 -12.94
C MET A 270 2.19 -6.05 -13.39
N VAL A 271 1.47 -6.72 -12.49
CA VAL A 271 0.15 -7.31 -12.78
C VAL A 271 -0.81 -6.23 -13.26
N ILE A 272 -0.93 -5.12 -12.53
CA ILE A 272 -1.88 -4.08 -12.89
C ILE A 272 -1.47 -3.34 -14.16
N MET A 273 -0.17 -3.14 -14.40
CA MET A 273 0.33 -2.58 -15.67
C MET A 273 -0.02 -3.49 -16.85
N LEU A 274 0.17 -4.81 -16.69
CA LEU A 274 -0.14 -5.78 -17.73
C LEU A 274 -1.64 -5.87 -18.00
N LEU A 275 -2.47 -5.91 -16.94
CA LEU A 275 -3.93 -5.87 -17.07
C LEU A 275 -4.39 -4.61 -17.80
N SER A 276 -3.86 -3.46 -17.42
CA SER A 276 -4.22 -2.18 -18.03
C SER A 276 -3.82 -2.13 -19.51
N ALA A 277 -2.64 -2.66 -19.84
CA ALA A 277 -2.20 -2.76 -21.24
C ALA A 277 -3.10 -3.67 -22.09
N ILE A 278 -3.52 -4.83 -21.53
CA ILE A 278 -4.41 -5.77 -22.23
C ILE A 278 -5.81 -5.16 -22.44
N CYS A 279 -6.29 -4.41 -21.45
CA CYS A 279 -7.62 -3.78 -21.51
C CYS A 279 -7.60 -2.37 -22.12
N GLU A 280 -6.46 -1.93 -22.65
CA GLU A 280 -6.27 -0.63 -23.32
C GLU A 280 -6.64 0.57 -22.43
N VAL A 281 -6.32 0.50 -21.13
CA VAL A 281 -6.49 1.60 -20.18
C VAL A 281 -5.14 2.14 -19.70
N ASP A 282 -5.07 3.44 -19.38
CA ASP A 282 -3.86 4.03 -18.81
C ASP A 282 -3.77 3.72 -17.29
N ALA A 283 -2.78 2.93 -16.90
CA ALA A 283 -2.54 2.58 -15.49
C ALA A 283 -2.03 3.76 -14.65
N PHE A 284 -1.52 4.81 -15.26
CA PHE A 284 -0.70 5.83 -14.58
C PHE A 284 -1.45 7.12 -14.27
N ASP A 285 -2.58 7.38 -14.91
CA ASP A 285 -3.44 8.53 -14.63
C ASP A 285 -4.55 8.21 -13.60
N GLN A 286 -5.23 9.22 -13.09
CA GLN A 286 -6.40 9.10 -12.21
C GLN A 286 -7.31 10.35 -12.31
N PRO A 287 -7.91 10.64 -13.49
CA PRO A 287 -8.62 11.90 -13.71
C PRO A 287 -9.84 12.08 -12.81
N LEU A 288 -10.51 10.99 -12.41
CA LEU A 288 -11.73 11.06 -11.59
C LEU A 288 -11.44 11.45 -10.13
N VAL A 289 -10.23 11.21 -9.62
CA VAL A 289 -9.85 11.62 -8.26
C VAL A 289 -9.78 13.14 -8.12
N GLU A 290 -9.57 13.87 -9.21
CA GLU A 290 -9.55 15.33 -9.18
C GLU A 290 -10.96 15.96 -9.03
N MET A 291 -12.04 15.19 -9.26
CA MET A 291 -13.41 15.72 -9.20
C MET A 291 -13.81 16.29 -7.83
N TYR A 292 -13.34 15.71 -6.72
CA TYR A 292 -13.65 16.21 -5.39
C TYR A 292 -12.73 17.37 -4.97
N LYS A 293 -11.53 17.49 -5.54
CA LYS A 293 -10.57 18.55 -5.23
C LYS A 293 -10.96 19.90 -5.86
N SER A 294 -11.76 19.87 -6.92
CA SER A 294 -12.21 21.05 -7.64
C SER A 294 -13.48 21.68 -7.06
N ARG A 295 -14.06 21.13 -6.01
CA ARG A 295 -15.24 21.59 -5.29
C ARG A 295 -14.87 22.21 -3.95
#